data_80421f3f474d1189b3c7b9b1ffe88379
#
_entry.id   80421f3f474d1189b3c7b9b1ffe88379
#
_cell.length_a   1.000
_cell.length_b   1.000
_cell.length_c   1.000
_cell.angle_alpha   90.00
_cell.angle_beta   90.00
_cell.angle_gamma   90.00
#
_symmetry.space_group_name_H-M   'P 1'
#
loop_
_entity.id
_entity.type
_entity.pdbx_description
1 polymer ?
#
loop_
_entity_poly.entity_id
_entity_poly.type
_entity_poly.pdbx_seq_one_letter_code
_entity_poly.pdbx_strand_id
1 'polypeptide(L)'
;MAQFNAGSVFPQDPKSLDQFFRQMTPNTAPYDVKVNADALTSVFEKTGDAVFVTHSQGCGIGWLIGMQSDHVKGIVAYEPGSGFPFPKGEVPTPIENAGFSET
;
A
#
# COMPACT_ATOMS: atom_id res chain seq x y z
N MET A 1 -16.07 -22.14 4.53
CA MET A 1 -14.88 -22.75 5.17
C MET A 1 -13.68 -22.53 4.26
N ALA A 2 -12.58 -22.03 4.80
CA ALA A 2 -11.35 -21.87 4.04
C ALA A 2 -10.80 -23.25 3.64
N GLN A 3 -10.45 -23.40 2.36
CA GLN A 3 -9.81 -24.62 1.85
C GLN A 3 -8.36 -24.29 1.52
N PHE A 4 -7.46 -25.14 2.00
CA PHE A 4 -6.05 -25.06 1.68
C PHE A 4 -5.68 -26.12 0.64
N ASN A 5 -4.72 -25.79 -0.22
CA ASN A 5 -4.21 -26.75 -1.21
C ASN A 5 -3.62 -27.97 -0.51
N ALA A 6 -3.80 -29.14 -1.12
CA ALA A 6 -3.17 -30.36 -0.66
C ALA A 6 -1.64 -30.16 -0.63
N GLY A 7 -1.00 -30.59 0.47
CA GLY A 7 0.44 -30.38 0.67
C GLY A 7 0.82 -29.03 1.28
N SER A 8 -0.15 -28.18 1.63
CA SER A 8 0.12 -26.97 2.38
C SER A 8 0.77 -27.28 3.72
N VAL A 9 1.86 -26.56 4.04
CA VAL A 9 2.53 -26.67 5.34
C VAL A 9 1.88 -25.81 6.43
N PHE A 10 0.84 -25.05 6.08
CA PHE A 10 0.14 -24.22 7.06
C PHE A 10 -0.65 -25.11 8.03
N PRO A 11 -0.54 -24.90 9.33
CA PRO A 11 -1.28 -25.67 10.32
C PRO A 11 -2.80 -25.58 10.11
N GLN A 12 -3.47 -26.71 10.09
CA GLN A 12 -4.92 -26.77 9.82
C GLN A 12 -5.73 -27.19 11.04
N ASP A 13 -5.13 -27.27 12.20
CA ASP A 13 -5.83 -27.52 13.45
C ASP A 13 -6.71 -26.32 13.84
N PRO A 14 -7.83 -26.53 14.53
CA PRO A 14 -8.79 -25.47 14.86
C PRO A 14 -8.17 -24.31 15.63
N LYS A 15 -7.22 -24.55 16.52
CA LYS A 15 -6.58 -23.50 17.31
C LYS A 15 -5.71 -22.58 16.45
N SER A 16 -4.91 -23.15 15.58
CA SER A 16 -4.05 -22.37 14.68
C SER A 16 -4.86 -21.55 13.68
N LEU A 17 -5.93 -22.13 13.12
CA LEU A 17 -6.84 -21.43 12.23
C LEU A 17 -7.56 -20.28 12.93
N ASP A 18 -8.03 -20.50 14.15
CA ASP A 18 -8.69 -19.45 14.94
C ASP A 18 -7.72 -18.29 15.20
N GLN A 19 -6.49 -18.56 15.58
CA GLN A 19 -5.46 -17.54 15.79
C GLN A 19 -5.15 -16.76 14.50
N PHE A 20 -5.05 -17.45 13.39
CA PHE A 20 -4.81 -16.82 12.09
C PHE A 20 -5.96 -15.90 11.69
N PHE A 21 -7.20 -16.33 11.82
CA PHE A 21 -8.36 -15.53 11.45
C PHE A 21 -8.62 -14.35 12.40
N ARG A 22 -8.26 -14.46 13.67
CA ARG A 22 -8.41 -13.38 14.64
C ARG A 22 -7.56 -12.15 14.33
N GLN A 23 -6.43 -12.29 13.66
CA GLN A 23 -5.60 -11.17 13.25
C GLN A 23 -6.17 -10.38 12.07
N MET A 24 -7.09 -10.98 11.33
CA MET A 24 -7.66 -10.36 10.15
C MET A 24 -8.68 -9.31 10.52
N THR A 25 -8.55 -8.13 9.93
CA THR A 25 -9.56 -7.09 10.00
C THR A 25 -10.35 -7.08 8.70
N PRO A 26 -11.67 -7.18 8.70
CA PRO A 26 -12.47 -7.04 7.49
C PRO A 26 -12.21 -5.70 6.81
N ASN A 27 -11.93 -5.75 5.51
CA ASN A 27 -11.74 -4.56 4.69
C ASN A 27 -12.81 -4.56 3.59
N THR A 28 -14.02 -4.17 3.96
CA THR A 28 -15.21 -4.20 3.11
C THR A 28 -15.63 -2.82 2.62
N ALA A 29 -15.01 -1.76 3.14
CA ALA A 29 -15.29 -0.39 2.72
C ALA A 29 -14.57 -0.06 1.40
N PRO A 30 -15.09 0.89 0.60
CA PRO A 30 -14.37 1.41 -0.55
C PRO A 30 -13.01 1.98 -0.15
N TYR A 31 -12.01 1.76 -1.01
CA TYR A 31 -10.67 2.32 -0.80
C TYR A 31 -10.67 3.82 -1.06
N ASP A 32 -10.40 4.61 -0.04
CA ASP A 32 -10.32 6.07 -0.12
C ASP A 32 -8.89 6.52 0.23
N VAL A 33 -8.12 6.87 -0.79
CA VAL A 33 -6.73 7.33 -0.65
C VAL A 33 -6.64 8.57 0.22
N LYS A 34 -7.57 9.51 0.06
CA LYS A 34 -7.52 10.78 0.79
C LYS A 34 -7.74 10.58 2.29
N VAL A 35 -8.71 9.77 2.68
CA VAL A 35 -8.98 9.46 4.09
C VAL A 35 -7.77 8.80 4.73
N ASN A 36 -7.15 7.82 4.06
CA ASN A 36 -5.96 7.16 4.55
C ASN A 36 -4.76 8.12 4.65
N ALA A 37 -4.57 8.98 3.65
CA ALA A 37 -3.50 9.95 3.65
C ALA A 37 -3.67 10.99 4.76
N ASP A 38 -4.87 11.48 5.00
CA ASP A 38 -5.17 12.44 6.07
C ASP A 38 -4.92 11.82 7.45
N ALA A 39 -5.29 10.56 7.64
CA ALA A 39 -5.04 9.83 8.87
C ALA A 39 -3.53 9.67 9.16
N LEU A 40 -2.75 9.30 8.14
CA LEU A 40 -1.30 9.15 8.27
C LEU A 40 -0.59 10.49 8.41
N THR A 41 -1.05 11.55 7.77
CA THR A 41 -0.54 12.91 7.98
C THR A 41 -0.66 13.30 9.45
N SER A 42 -1.78 12.98 10.09
CA SER A 42 -1.97 13.21 11.52
C SER A 42 -0.99 12.40 12.39
N VAL A 43 -0.60 11.21 11.95
CA VAL A 43 0.46 10.44 12.62
C VAL A 43 1.80 11.15 12.53
N PHE A 44 2.18 11.64 11.34
CA PHE A 44 3.44 12.36 11.15
C PHE A 44 3.52 13.67 11.93
N GLU A 45 2.41 14.36 12.12
CA GLU A 45 2.34 15.54 12.99
C GLU A 45 2.70 15.22 14.45
N LYS A 46 2.43 13.99 14.88
CA LYS A 46 2.76 13.53 16.22
C LYS A 46 4.16 12.94 16.34
N THR A 47 4.64 12.27 15.32
CA THR A 47 5.95 11.61 15.33
C THR A 47 7.09 12.51 14.85
N GLY A 48 6.78 13.55 14.09
CA GLY A 48 7.77 14.42 13.47
C GLY A 48 8.34 13.88 12.17
N ASP A 49 9.49 14.42 11.77
CA ASP A 49 10.13 14.11 10.49
C ASP A 49 10.47 12.62 10.35
N ALA A 50 10.16 12.06 9.19
CA ALA A 50 10.38 10.64 8.92
C ALA A 50 10.61 10.36 7.42
N VAL A 51 11.22 9.21 7.14
CA VAL A 51 11.24 8.60 5.82
C VAL A 51 10.11 7.58 5.78
N PHE A 52 9.28 7.67 4.75
CA PHE A 52 8.12 6.79 4.59
C PHE A 52 8.45 5.64 3.64
N VAL A 53 8.37 4.42 4.14
CA VAL A 53 8.60 3.21 3.33
C VAL A 53 7.25 2.59 3.00
N THR A 54 6.99 2.40 1.73
CA THR A 54 5.70 1.90 1.22
C THR A 54 5.89 0.69 0.31
N HIS A 55 4.84 -0.09 0.20
CA HIS A 55 4.79 -1.25 -0.70
C HIS A 55 3.43 -1.35 -1.38
N SER A 56 3.44 -1.66 -2.68
CA SER A 56 2.26 -1.99 -3.49
C SER A 56 1.16 -0.91 -3.41
N GLN A 57 -0.02 -1.25 -2.93
CA GLN A 57 -1.17 -0.33 -2.80
C GLN A 57 -0.87 0.86 -1.88
N GLY A 58 -0.06 0.67 -0.85
CA GLY A 58 0.34 1.73 0.06
C GLY A 58 1.19 2.83 -0.58
N CYS A 59 1.78 2.58 -1.75
CA CYS A 59 2.58 3.59 -2.45
C CYS A 59 1.75 4.79 -2.90
N GLY A 60 0.50 4.59 -3.32
CA GLY A 60 -0.40 5.69 -3.69
C GLY A 60 -0.69 6.63 -2.52
N ILE A 61 -0.87 6.08 -1.34
CA ILE A 61 -1.01 6.85 -0.10
C ILE A 61 0.30 7.60 0.19
N GLY A 62 1.45 6.94 0.01
CA GLY A 62 2.76 7.54 0.22
C GLY A 62 3.01 8.77 -0.63
N TRP A 63 2.67 8.73 -1.91
CA TRP A 63 2.81 9.89 -2.80
C TRP A 63 1.97 11.07 -2.32
N LEU A 64 0.72 10.81 -1.93
CA LEU A 64 -0.19 11.85 -1.47
C LEU A 64 0.28 12.48 -0.16
N ILE A 65 0.75 11.68 0.79
CA ILE A 65 1.30 12.16 2.06
C ILE A 65 2.55 13.02 1.80
N GLY A 66 3.43 12.59 0.90
CA GLY A 66 4.62 13.35 0.53
C GLY A 66 4.30 14.73 -0.04
N MET A 67 3.15 14.89 -0.68
CA MET A 67 2.68 16.18 -1.17
C MET A 67 1.97 17.01 -0.11
N GLN A 68 1.42 16.41 0.93
CA GLN A 68 0.62 17.06 1.96
C GLN A 68 1.42 17.45 3.21
N SER A 69 2.50 16.75 3.52
CA SER A 69 3.20 16.89 4.80
C SER A 69 4.66 17.23 4.61
N ASP A 70 5.10 18.29 5.27
CA ASP A 70 6.51 18.69 5.33
C ASP A 70 7.36 17.77 6.21
N HIS A 71 6.73 16.89 6.99
CA HIS A 71 7.41 15.91 7.84
C HIS A 71 7.92 14.70 7.07
N VAL A 72 7.45 14.47 5.85
CA VAL A 72 7.96 13.38 4.99
C VAL A 72 9.22 13.87 4.30
N LYS A 73 10.38 13.38 4.72
CA LYS A 73 11.70 13.77 4.21
C LYS A 73 12.21 12.90 3.08
N GLY A 74 11.55 11.77 2.86
CA GLY A 74 11.84 10.87 1.75
C GLY A 74 10.81 9.76 1.68
N ILE A 75 10.68 9.17 0.51
CA ILE A 75 9.80 8.03 0.27
C ILE A 75 10.60 6.93 -0.42
N VAL A 76 10.53 5.73 0.13
CA VAL A 76 11.02 4.51 -0.51
C VAL A 76 9.81 3.66 -0.88
N ALA A 77 9.58 3.47 -2.17
CA ALA A 77 8.43 2.74 -2.68
C ALA A 77 8.87 1.42 -3.31
N TYR A 78 8.42 0.32 -2.74
CA TYR A 78 8.65 -1.02 -3.27
C TYR A 78 7.46 -1.46 -4.10
N GLU A 79 7.70 -1.84 -5.34
CA GLU A 79 6.70 -2.38 -6.26
C GLU A 79 5.38 -1.58 -6.24
N PRO A 80 5.42 -0.28 -6.58
CA PRO A 80 4.24 0.57 -6.47
C PRO A 80 3.09 0.05 -7.34
N GLY A 81 1.93 -0.12 -6.71
CA GLY A 81 0.70 -0.56 -7.37
C GLY A 81 -0.04 0.54 -8.11
N SER A 82 0.41 1.80 -7.96
CA SER A 82 -0.14 2.97 -8.64
C SER A 82 0.98 3.83 -9.20
N GLY A 83 0.68 4.55 -10.28
CA GLY A 83 1.64 5.42 -10.93
C GLY A 83 2.14 6.56 -10.04
N PHE A 84 3.35 7.00 -10.30
CA PHE A 84 3.89 8.21 -9.70
C PHE A 84 3.16 9.45 -10.24
N PRO A 85 2.77 10.40 -9.38
CA PRO A 85 2.10 11.62 -9.81
C PRO A 85 3.11 12.60 -10.44
N PHE A 86 3.26 12.54 -11.75
CA PHE A 86 4.10 13.49 -12.48
C PHE A 86 3.43 14.85 -12.60
N PRO A 87 4.20 15.94 -12.57
CA PRO A 87 3.70 17.26 -12.95
C PRO A 87 3.10 17.24 -14.37
N LYS A 88 2.14 18.13 -14.60
CA LYS A 88 1.51 18.22 -15.93
C LYS A 88 2.56 18.53 -16.99
N GLY A 89 2.61 17.73 -18.05
CA GLY A 89 3.56 17.86 -19.14
C GLY A 89 4.88 17.11 -18.96
N GLU A 90 5.12 16.52 -17.80
CA GLU A 90 6.34 15.75 -17.49
C GLU A 90 6.10 14.24 -17.46
N VAL A 91 4.91 13.80 -17.85
CA VAL A 91 4.58 12.37 -17.91
C VAL A 91 5.42 11.70 -18.98
N PRO A 92 6.22 10.67 -18.64
CA PRO A 92 7.00 9.93 -19.63
C PRO A 92 6.13 9.32 -20.72
N THR A 93 6.63 9.32 -21.94
CA THR A 93 5.97 8.61 -23.03
C THR A 93 6.03 7.10 -22.77
N PRO A 94 4.92 6.37 -22.92
CA PRO A 94 4.92 4.92 -22.77
C PRO A 94 5.95 4.28 -23.72
N ILE A 95 6.71 3.31 -23.20
CA ILE A 95 7.65 2.54 -24.01
C ILE A 95 6.83 1.44 -24.70
N GLU A 96 6.70 1.53 -26.01
CA GLU A 96 6.06 0.47 -26.80
C GLU A 96 6.84 -0.85 -26.63
N ASN A 97 6.13 -1.95 -26.46
CA ASN A 97 6.69 -3.30 -26.34
C ASN A 97 7.56 -3.56 -25.10
N ALA A 98 7.36 -2.86 -24.01
CA ALA A 98 8.06 -3.13 -22.75
C ALA A 98 7.68 -4.47 -22.07
N GLY A 99 6.77 -5.26 -22.68
CA GLY A 99 6.35 -6.56 -22.15
C GLY A 99 5.42 -6.48 -20.93
N PHE A 100 5.00 -5.28 -20.54
CA PHE A 100 4.02 -5.06 -19.48
C PHE A 100 2.64 -4.89 -20.11
N SER A 101 1.67 -5.68 -19.64
CA SER A 101 0.28 -5.41 -20.01
C SER A 101 -0.18 -4.17 -19.25
N GLU A 102 -0.73 -3.21 -19.97
CA GLU A 102 -1.48 -2.13 -19.34
C GLU A 102 -2.74 -2.74 -18.69
N THR A 103 -2.81 -2.71 -17.40
CA THR A 103 -4.01 -3.05 -16.65
C THR A 103 -4.56 -1.81 -15.98
#